data_9b73eb530adcd311e376b4e5870cf47a
#
_entry.id   9b73eb530adcd311e376b4e5870cf47a
#
_cell.length_a   1.000
_cell.length_b   1.000
_cell.length_c   1.000
_cell.angle_alpha   90.00
_cell.angle_beta   90.00
_cell.angle_gamma   90.00
#
_symmetry.space_group_name_H-M   'P 1'
#
loop_
_entity.id
_entity.type
_entity.pdbx_description
1 polymer ?
#
loop_
_entity_poly.entity_id
_entity_poly.type
_entity_poly.pdbx_seq_one_letter_code
_entity_poly.pdbx_strand_id
1 'polypeptide(L)'
;MRWSAETARYAAAMSSIFAFEAARPGASMLRPNFAQPNRSQAAVTVSSSAERPIPTPPARQERIPQAIMYMVAAGAIFSFSSAASKWLVATYPVGEVLFSRVFVSLVVFSAFALPTSGLAVLHTRRPTAHVLRSMSQFTSQTLLLIAFSMMPLASATAINFSAPLFAALASLVFLKEPIGAARWVALVAGFFGVLIVTNPGGETFQIGALYALGNALLFGTVTAGVRGMTTTESAETLTMYQLIWLSIFYGLTLPFFFVMPTWADIPLMLGNGLCNLLGQYWWTRSIHLAPTSAVVPFQYLSLIWAMLFGFAVWGDMPTIGLIVGSVIVVASGLFLLWHESRPKMLKMGPP
;
A
#
# COMPACT_ATOMS: atom_id res chain seq x y z
N MET A 1 7.41 15.73 26.24
CA MET A 1 6.80 14.62 27.00
C MET A 1 5.29 14.37 26.76
N ARG A 2 4.53 15.23 26.08
CA ARG A 2 3.11 14.98 25.75
C ARG A 2 2.89 14.04 24.56
N TRP A 3 3.86 13.89 23.67
CA TRP A 3 3.79 13.07 22.44
C TRP A 3 3.81 11.55 22.66
N SER A 4 4.45 11.06 23.73
CA SER A 4 4.55 9.61 24.00
C SER A 4 3.23 8.99 24.47
N ALA A 5 2.35 9.76 25.09
CA ALA A 5 1.07 9.28 25.60
C ALA A 5 0.00 9.17 24.48
N GLU A 6 0.07 10.01 23.46
CA GLU A 6 -0.85 9.94 22.32
C GLU A 6 -0.52 8.80 21.37
N THR A 7 0.76 8.56 21.08
CA THR A 7 1.19 7.40 20.29
C THR A 7 0.82 6.08 20.95
N ALA A 8 0.93 5.98 22.28
CA ALA A 8 0.50 4.79 23.03
C ALA A 8 -1.04 4.58 22.98
N ARG A 9 -1.82 5.66 23.03
CA ARG A 9 -3.29 5.59 22.88
C ARG A 9 -3.72 5.20 21.47
N TYR A 10 -3.00 5.66 20.44
CA TYR A 10 -3.23 5.24 19.05
C TYR A 10 -2.90 3.76 18.83
N ALA A 11 -1.80 3.26 19.38
CA ALA A 11 -1.45 1.84 19.32
C ALA A 11 -2.48 0.95 20.05
N ALA A 12 -2.96 1.37 21.21
CA ALA A 12 -4.00 0.65 21.96
C ALA A 12 -5.37 0.69 21.24
N ALA A 13 -5.74 1.82 20.63
CA ALA A 13 -6.96 1.92 19.83
C ALA A 13 -6.89 1.05 18.57
N MET A 14 -5.74 0.98 17.91
CA MET A 14 -5.52 0.10 16.76
C MET A 14 -5.64 -1.38 17.15
N SER A 15 -5.06 -1.79 18.29
CA SER A 15 -5.14 -3.19 18.74
C SER A 15 -6.56 -3.61 19.11
N SER A 16 -7.37 -2.72 19.72
CA SER A 16 -8.77 -3.01 20.05
C SER A 16 -9.66 -3.10 18.81
N ILE A 17 -9.36 -2.34 17.75
CA ILE A 17 -10.10 -2.34 16.49
C ILE A 17 -9.85 -3.63 15.71
N PHE A 18 -8.59 -4.11 15.65
CA PHE A 18 -8.27 -5.40 15.03
C PHE A 18 -8.80 -6.59 15.84
N ALA A 19 -8.86 -6.49 17.18
CA ALA A 19 -9.45 -7.52 18.04
C ALA A 19 -10.98 -7.61 17.88
N PHE A 20 -11.67 -6.50 17.63
CA PHE A 20 -13.12 -6.46 17.43
C PHE A 20 -13.55 -7.11 16.10
N GLU A 21 -12.74 -6.99 15.03
CA GLU A 21 -13.01 -7.65 13.74
C GLU A 21 -12.75 -9.16 13.79
N ALA A 22 -11.81 -9.62 14.62
CA ALA A 22 -11.51 -11.04 14.83
C ALA A 22 -12.52 -11.74 15.77
N ALA A 23 -13.30 -10.99 16.56
CA ALA A 23 -14.21 -11.49 17.57
C ALA A 23 -15.68 -11.58 17.13
N ARG A 24 -16.02 -11.45 15.84
CA ARG A 24 -17.37 -11.77 15.37
C ARG A 24 -17.59 -13.29 15.41
N PRO A 25 -18.46 -13.81 16.30
CA PRO A 25 -18.83 -15.22 16.28
C PRO A 25 -19.48 -15.52 14.94
N GLY A 26 -18.93 -16.50 14.22
CA GLY A 26 -19.47 -17.00 12.98
C GLY A 26 -20.95 -17.32 13.12
N ALA A 27 -21.73 -16.86 12.16
CA ALA A 27 -23.12 -17.26 12.02
C ALA A 27 -23.20 -18.79 12.06
N SER A 28 -23.87 -19.29 13.09
CA SER A 28 -24.20 -20.70 13.23
C SER A 28 -24.94 -21.14 11.96
N MET A 29 -24.28 -21.95 11.15
CA MET A 29 -24.93 -22.66 10.06
C MET A 29 -26.03 -23.55 10.67
N LEU A 30 -27.28 -23.17 10.45
CA LEU A 30 -28.42 -24.05 10.56
C LEU A 30 -28.15 -25.25 9.64
N ARG A 31 -27.79 -26.38 10.24
CA ARG A 31 -27.74 -27.65 9.54
C ARG A 31 -29.19 -28.03 9.21
N PRO A 32 -29.60 -28.16 7.97
CA PRO A 32 -30.88 -28.79 7.65
C PRO A 32 -30.76 -30.27 8.01
N ASN A 33 -31.71 -30.71 8.81
CA ASN A 33 -31.87 -32.09 9.26
C ASN A 33 -32.36 -32.91 8.05
N PHE A 34 -31.44 -33.55 7.32
CA PHE A 34 -31.79 -34.49 6.27
C PHE A 34 -32.14 -35.82 6.95
N ALA A 35 -33.44 -36.11 7.05
CA ALA A 35 -33.98 -37.45 7.31
C ALA A 35 -33.45 -38.41 6.23
N GLN A 36 -32.86 -39.51 6.66
CA GLN A 36 -32.40 -40.57 5.77
C GLN A 36 -33.61 -41.21 5.05
N PRO A 37 -33.64 -41.27 3.72
CA PRO A 37 -34.64 -42.09 3.04
C PRO A 37 -34.21 -43.54 3.05
N ASN A 38 -35.19 -44.35 3.37
CA ASN A 38 -35.23 -45.79 3.41
C ASN A 38 -34.67 -46.44 2.13
N ARG A 39 -33.72 -47.40 2.30
CA ARG A 39 -33.22 -48.24 1.24
C ARG A 39 -34.24 -49.28 0.85
N SER A 40 -35.01 -49.04 -0.21
CA SER A 40 -35.55 -50.14 -1.02
C SER A 40 -35.91 -49.64 -2.42
N GLN A 41 -35.19 -50.22 -3.38
CA GLN A 41 -35.59 -50.40 -4.76
C GLN A 41 -36.01 -49.19 -5.60
N ALA A 42 -35.06 -48.71 -6.40
CA ALA A 42 -35.29 -48.32 -7.80
C ALA A 42 -33.94 -48.28 -8.53
N ALA A 43 -33.71 -49.25 -9.38
CA ALA A 43 -32.68 -49.17 -10.40
C ALA A 43 -33.10 -48.07 -11.40
N VAL A 44 -32.61 -46.86 -11.17
CA VAL A 44 -32.72 -45.76 -12.11
C VAL A 44 -31.51 -45.83 -13.01
N THR A 45 -31.73 -46.13 -14.26
CA THR A 45 -30.82 -46.00 -15.41
C THR A 45 -30.17 -44.61 -15.38
N VAL A 46 -28.91 -44.56 -14.95
CA VAL A 46 -28.10 -43.34 -15.05
C VAL A 46 -27.84 -43.09 -16.54
N SER A 47 -28.73 -42.31 -17.16
CA SER A 47 -28.45 -41.65 -18.40
C SER A 47 -27.23 -40.75 -18.15
N SER A 48 -26.11 -41.08 -18.80
CA SER A 48 -24.91 -40.26 -18.89
C SER A 48 -25.28 -38.91 -19.53
N SER A 49 -25.80 -38.00 -18.75
CA SER A 49 -25.83 -36.59 -19.11
C SER A 49 -24.37 -36.11 -19.10
N ALA A 50 -23.80 -36.03 -20.28
CA ALA A 50 -22.48 -35.45 -20.50
C ALA A 50 -22.42 -34.14 -19.71
N GLU A 51 -21.60 -34.11 -18.64
CA GLU A 51 -21.24 -32.88 -17.92
C GLU A 51 -20.75 -31.89 -18.98
N ARG A 52 -21.56 -30.86 -19.24
CA ARG A 52 -21.10 -29.73 -20.03
C ARG A 52 -19.85 -29.17 -19.33
N PRO A 53 -18.69 -29.11 -19.99
CA PRO A 53 -17.51 -28.51 -19.40
C PRO A 53 -17.89 -27.11 -18.92
N ILE A 54 -17.69 -26.82 -17.63
CA ILE A 54 -17.83 -25.47 -17.10
C ILE A 54 -16.93 -24.58 -17.95
N PRO A 55 -17.45 -23.53 -18.61
CA PRO A 55 -16.63 -22.67 -19.46
C PRO A 55 -15.49 -22.14 -18.58
N THR A 56 -14.29 -22.59 -18.83
CA THR A 56 -13.09 -21.96 -18.23
C THR A 56 -13.11 -20.50 -18.63
N PRO A 57 -13.02 -19.56 -17.67
CA PRO A 57 -12.93 -18.15 -18.00
C PRO A 57 -11.82 -17.97 -19.05
N PRO A 58 -12.02 -17.15 -20.09
CA PRO A 58 -11.01 -16.95 -21.12
C PRO A 58 -9.69 -16.62 -20.46
N ALA A 59 -8.63 -17.37 -20.79
CA ALA A 59 -7.29 -17.16 -20.26
C ALA A 59 -6.96 -15.68 -20.42
N ARG A 60 -6.78 -14.98 -19.29
CA ARG A 60 -6.46 -13.55 -19.25
C ARG A 60 -5.16 -13.39 -20.03
N GLN A 61 -5.22 -12.74 -21.21
CA GLN A 61 -4.02 -12.50 -21.99
C GLN A 61 -3.08 -11.61 -21.16
N GLU A 62 -2.05 -12.24 -20.62
CA GLU A 62 -1.03 -11.53 -19.83
C GLU A 62 -0.21 -10.65 -20.77
N ARG A 63 -0.31 -9.34 -20.56
CA ARG A 63 0.47 -8.35 -21.31
C ARG A 63 1.63 -7.86 -20.46
N ILE A 64 2.51 -8.79 -20.09
CA ILE A 64 3.63 -8.55 -19.16
C ILE A 64 4.49 -7.34 -19.56
N PRO A 65 4.95 -7.17 -20.83
CA PRO A 65 5.76 -6.01 -21.20
C PRO A 65 5.02 -4.67 -20.98
N GLN A 66 3.74 -4.62 -21.33
CA GLN A 66 2.92 -3.42 -21.13
C GLN A 66 2.70 -3.12 -19.63
N ALA A 67 2.50 -4.15 -18.83
CA ALA A 67 2.36 -4.03 -17.40
C ALA A 67 3.64 -3.48 -16.74
N ILE A 68 4.82 -3.97 -17.15
CA ILE A 68 6.12 -3.48 -16.70
C ILE A 68 6.28 -2.00 -17.06
N MET A 69 5.95 -1.62 -18.30
CA MET A 69 6.03 -0.22 -18.73
C MET A 69 5.16 0.69 -17.85
N TYR A 70 3.93 0.29 -17.54
CA TYR A 70 3.07 1.03 -16.63
C TYR A 70 3.66 1.13 -15.21
N MET A 71 4.27 0.05 -14.69
CA MET A 71 4.88 0.07 -13.36
C MET A 71 6.08 1.02 -13.29
N VAL A 72 6.96 0.99 -14.30
CA VAL A 72 8.13 1.88 -14.39
C VAL A 72 7.69 3.33 -14.52
N ALA A 73 6.72 3.61 -15.38
CA ALA A 73 6.16 4.95 -15.55
C ALA A 73 5.47 5.46 -14.28
N ALA A 74 4.73 4.60 -13.58
CA ALA A 74 4.14 4.92 -12.28
C ALA A 74 5.21 5.26 -11.25
N GLY A 75 6.29 4.48 -11.19
CA GLY A 75 7.43 4.75 -10.30
C GLY A 75 8.09 6.10 -10.56
N ALA A 76 8.30 6.46 -11.81
CA ALA A 76 8.86 7.76 -12.20
C ALA A 76 7.95 8.92 -11.78
N ILE A 77 6.64 8.82 -12.08
CA ILE A 77 5.66 9.86 -11.73
C ILE A 77 5.48 9.98 -10.21
N PHE A 78 5.44 8.88 -9.47
CA PHE A 78 5.40 8.94 -8.01
C PHE A 78 6.66 9.58 -7.42
N SER A 79 7.84 9.30 -7.97
CA SER A 79 9.08 9.93 -7.53
C SER A 79 9.09 11.42 -7.83
N PHE A 80 8.57 11.85 -8.98
CA PHE A 80 8.36 13.26 -9.29
C PHE A 80 7.38 13.91 -8.30
N SER A 81 6.23 13.30 -8.04
CA SER A 81 5.24 13.78 -7.05
C SER A 81 5.85 13.88 -5.64
N SER A 82 6.72 12.93 -5.26
CA SER A 82 7.46 12.98 -3.99
C SER A 82 8.46 14.13 -3.95
N ALA A 83 9.18 14.37 -5.04
CA ALA A 83 10.10 15.51 -5.17
C ALA A 83 9.35 16.84 -5.13
N ALA A 84 8.24 16.96 -5.86
CA ALA A 84 7.35 18.14 -5.81
C ALA A 84 6.80 18.38 -4.40
N SER A 85 6.38 17.33 -3.71
CA SER A 85 5.91 17.43 -2.32
C SER A 85 7.04 17.86 -1.37
N LYS A 86 8.28 17.32 -1.54
CA LYS A 86 9.47 17.73 -0.77
C LYS A 86 9.82 19.19 -1.03
N TRP A 87 9.70 19.67 -2.27
CA TRP A 87 9.93 21.07 -2.61
C TRP A 87 8.91 21.98 -1.92
N LEU A 88 7.63 21.66 -2.04
CA LEU A 88 6.55 22.47 -1.49
C LEU A 88 6.57 22.52 0.04
N VAL A 89 6.95 21.44 0.73
CA VAL A 89 6.99 21.41 2.20
C VAL A 89 8.09 22.27 2.80
N ALA A 90 9.02 22.78 1.99
CA ALA A 90 9.99 23.79 2.43
C ALA A 90 9.33 25.14 2.72
N THR A 91 8.19 25.43 2.08
CA THR A 91 7.47 26.71 2.21
C THR A 91 6.10 26.52 2.88
N TYR A 92 5.40 25.43 2.58
CA TYR A 92 4.03 25.19 3.02
C TYR A 92 3.96 24.08 4.07
N PRO A 93 3.01 24.16 5.01
CA PRO A 93 2.78 23.10 5.99
C PRO A 93 2.48 21.75 5.35
N VAL A 94 2.94 20.67 6.00
CA VAL A 94 2.75 19.28 5.51
C VAL A 94 1.29 18.97 5.19
N GLY A 95 0.36 19.39 6.06
CA GLY A 95 -1.08 19.18 5.87
C GLY A 95 -1.62 19.83 4.60
N GLU A 96 -1.16 21.05 4.29
CA GLU A 96 -1.57 21.80 3.11
C GLU A 96 -1.04 21.19 1.81
N VAL A 97 0.24 20.80 1.78
CA VAL A 97 0.83 20.10 0.62
C VAL A 97 0.10 18.79 0.34
N LEU A 98 -0.23 18.02 1.38
CA LEU A 98 -0.96 16.76 1.24
C LEU A 98 -2.43 17.01 0.90
N PHE A 99 -3.05 18.06 1.43
CA PHE A 99 -4.40 18.46 1.04
C PHE A 99 -4.49 18.79 -0.44
N SER A 100 -3.65 19.72 -0.92
CA SER A 100 -3.65 20.13 -2.34
C SER A 100 -3.47 18.93 -3.27
N ARG A 101 -2.51 18.05 -2.96
CA ARG A 101 -2.23 16.82 -3.71
C ARG A 101 -3.45 15.90 -3.79
N VAL A 102 -4.07 15.61 -2.65
CA VAL A 102 -5.20 14.66 -2.57
C VAL A 102 -6.48 15.28 -3.11
N PHE A 103 -6.73 16.57 -2.85
CA PHE A 103 -7.91 17.27 -3.31
C PHE A 103 -7.93 17.41 -4.84
N VAL A 104 -6.82 17.78 -5.45
CA VAL A 104 -6.69 17.79 -6.92
C VAL A 104 -6.92 16.39 -7.50
N SER A 105 -6.32 15.36 -6.87
CA SER A 105 -6.56 13.95 -7.27
C SER A 105 -8.04 13.60 -7.15
N LEU A 106 -8.73 14.03 -6.09
CA LEU A 106 -10.17 13.77 -5.88
C LEU A 106 -11.01 14.43 -6.96
N VAL A 107 -10.78 15.71 -7.24
CA VAL A 107 -11.54 16.46 -8.25
C VAL A 107 -11.40 15.82 -9.63
N VAL A 108 -10.16 15.55 -10.04
CA VAL A 108 -9.91 14.95 -11.36
C VAL A 108 -10.43 13.51 -11.42
N PHE A 109 -10.22 12.70 -10.39
CA PHE A 109 -10.77 11.34 -10.36
C PHE A 109 -12.30 11.32 -10.41
N SER A 110 -12.96 12.21 -9.65
CA SER A 110 -14.41 12.33 -9.66
C SER A 110 -14.97 12.75 -11.03
N ALA A 111 -14.26 13.65 -11.73
CA ALA A 111 -14.65 14.09 -13.08
C ALA A 111 -14.64 12.95 -14.11
N PHE A 112 -13.81 11.91 -13.91
CA PHE A 112 -13.76 10.73 -14.78
C PHE A 112 -14.60 9.56 -14.26
N ALA A 113 -14.60 9.30 -12.95
CA ALA A 113 -15.25 8.15 -12.37
C ALA A 113 -16.78 8.29 -12.29
N LEU A 114 -17.31 9.49 -11.97
CA LEU A 114 -18.74 9.69 -11.85
C LEU A 114 -19.51 9.55 -13.18
N PRO A 115 -19.04 10.08 -14.33
CA PRO A 115 -19.70 9.85 -15.62
C PRO A 115 -19.63 8.40 -16.10
N THR A 116 -18.56 7.65 -15.75
CA THR A 116 -18.35 6.28 -16.24
C THR A 116 -19.01 5.22 -15.38
N SER A 117 -18.93 5.34 -14.07
CA SER A 117 -19.43 4.35 -13.10
C SER A 117 -20.67 4.83 -12.31
N GLY A 118 -21.11 6.07 -12.53
CA GLY A 118 -22.24 6.67 -11.85
C GLY A 118 -22.05 6.76 -10.32
N LEU A 119 -23.15 6.93 -9.60
CA LEU A 119 -23.15 6.99 -8.13
C LEU A 119 -22.85 5.64 -7.46
N ALA A 120 -22.75 4.55 -8.22
CA ALA A 120 -22.40 3.23 -7.69
C ALA A 120 -21.02 3.23 -7.02
N VAL A 121 -20.10 4.10 -7.46
CA VAL A 121 -18.76 4.30 -6.85
C VAL A 121 -18.86 4.75 -5.39
N LEU A 122 -19.95 5.43 -5.01
CA LEU A 122 -20.20 5.89 -3.64
C LEU A 122 -20.98 4.87 -2.78
N HIS A 123 -21.26 3.69 -3.33
CA HIS A 123 -21.95 2.65 -2.57
C HIS A 123 -20.93 1.71 -1.92
N THR A 124 -20.88 1.68 -0.59
CA THR A 124 -20.00 0.79 0.18
C THR A 124 -20.79 0.02 1.24
N ARG A 125 -20.37 -1.21 1.49
CA ARG A 125 -20.89 -2.06 2.57
C ARG A 125 -20.05 -1.95 3.85
N ARG A 126 -18.88 -1.28 3.81
CA ARG A 126 -17.91 -1.22 4.92
C ARG A 126 -17.41 0.20 5.20
N PRO A 127 -18.29 1.18 5.53
CA PRO A 127 -17.89 2.57 5.69
C PRO A 127 -16.82 2.76 6.78
N THR A 128 -16.92 2.07 7.90
CA THR A 128 -15.94 2.15 8.99
C THR A 128 -14.54 1.67 8.58
N ALA A 129 -14.45 0.62 7.77
CA ALA A 129 -13.17 0.12 7.26
C ALA A 129 -12.50 1.15 6.34
N HIS A 130 -13.26 1.90 5.53
CA HIS A 130 -12.73 3.01 4.72
C HIS A 130 -12.18 4.14 5.57
N VAL A 131 -12.88 4.54 6.64
CA VAL A 131 -12.42 5.59 7.57
C VAL A 131 -11.10 5.18 8.21
N LEU A 132 -11.04 3.98 8.80
CA LEU A 132 -9.86 3.48 9.49
C LEU A 132 -8.65 3.34 8.56
N ARG A 133 -8.87 2.79 7.38
CA ARG A 133 -7.83 2.71 6.34
C ARG A 133 -7.30 4.09 5.98
N SER A 134 -8.20 5.04 5.75
CA SER A 134 -7.82 6.40 5.35
C SER A 134 -7.14 7.16 6.48
N MET A 135 -7.51 6.92 7.74
CA MET A 135 -6.85 7.50 8.91
C MET A 135 -5.41 6.97 9.06
N SER A 136 -5.22 5.67 8.87
CA SER A 136 -3.87 5.08 8.86
C SER A 136 -3.02 5.61 7.69
N GLN A 137 -3.63 5.77 6.53
CA GLN A 137 -2.99 6.36 5.35
C GLN A 137 -2.63 7.83 5.57
N PHE A 138 -3.51 8.62 6.20
CA PHE A 138 -3.27 10.00 6.60
C PHE A 138 -2.02 10.09 7.48
N THR A 139 -1.94 9.29 8.54
CA THR A 139 -0.77 9.26 9.44
C THR A 139 0.49 8.82 8.69
N SER A 140 0.40 7.74 7.90
CA SER A 140 1.51 7.19 7.13
C SER A 140 2.07 8.21 6.15
N GLN A 141 1.24 8.85 5.32
CA GLN A 141 1.69 9.85 4.34
C GLN A 141 2.25 11.11 5.00
N THR A 142 1.66 11.53 6.13
CA THR A 142 2.16 12.67 6.92
C THR A 142 3.58 12.39 7.42
N LEU A 143 3.81 11.20 8.01
CA LEU A 143 5.14 10.79 8.46
C LEU A 143 6.15 10.73 7.32
N LEU A 144 5.76 10.23 6.16
CA LEU A 144 6.64 10.17 5.00
C LEU A 144 7.01 11.57 4.50
N LEU A 145 6.06 12.50 4.44
CA LEU A 145 6.37 13.87 3.98
C LEU A 145 7.21 14.64 5.00
N ILE A 146 7.01 14.40 6.31
CA ILE A 146 7.92 14.90 7.35
C ILE A 146 9.33 14.32 7.14
N ALA A 147 9.47 13.03 6.83
CA ALA A 147 10.77 12.45 6.53
C ALA A 147 11.42 13.13 5.32
N PHE A 148 10.67 13.38 4.23
CA PHE A 148 11.17 14.08 3.05
C PHE A 148 11.64 15.52 3.35
N SER A 149 11.02 16.21 4.32
CA SER A 149 11.47 17.56 4.73
C SER A 149 12.76 17.55 5.54
N MET A 150 13.10 16.42 6.17
CA MET A 150 14.21 16.31 7.12
C MET A 150 15.42 15.53 6.59
N MET A 151 15.28 14.81 5.46
CA MET A 151 16.35 13.97 4.93
C MET A 151 16.30 13.88 3.40
N PRO A 152 17.37 13.39 2.73
CA PRO A 152 17.39 13.17 1.28
C PRO A 152 16.23 12.29 0.82
N LEU A 153 15.63 12.65 -0.34
CA LEU A 153 14.48 11.96 -0.92
C LEU A 153 14.75 10.47 -1.12
N ALA A 154 15.94 10.13 -1.62
CA ALA A 154 16.33 8.76 -1.88
C ALA A 154 16.47 7.93 -0.60
N SER A 155 17.02 8.51 0.48
CA SER A 155 17.17 7.82 1.77
C SER A 155 15.81 7.49 2.39
N ALA A 156 14.88 8.44 2.42
CA ALA A 156 13.52 8.21 2.92
C ALA A 156 12.77 7.18 2.05
N THR A 157 12.94 7.22 0.72
CA THR A 157 12.36 6.24 -0.21
C THR A 157 12.92 4.83 0.02
N ALA A 158 14.23 4.71 0.24
CA ALA A 158 14.88 3.43 0.53
C ALA A 158 14.34 2.80 1.82
N ILE A 159 14.18 3.60 2.87
CA ILE A 159 13.58 3.15 4.14
C ILE A 159 12.12 2.72 3.93
N ASN A 160 11.36 3.48 3.13
CA ASN A 160 9.95 3.13 2.84
C ASN A 160 9.82 1.78 2.14
N PHE A 161 10.80 1.34 1.35
CA PHE A 161 10.80 0.00 0.75
C PHE A 161 10.95 -1.15 1.76
N SER A 162 11.16 -0.87 3.04
CA SER A 162 11.02 -1.87 4.10
C SER A 162 9.56 -2.20 4.46
N ALA A 163 8.58 -1.47 3.94
CA ALA A 163 7.17 -1.71 4.23
C ALA A 163 6.68 -3.15 4.00
N PRO A 164 7.08 -3.89 2.95
CA PRO A 164 6.74 -5.30 2.80
C PRO A 164 7.25 -6.19 3.94
N LEU A 165 8.40 -5.84 4.52
CA LEU A 165 8.96 -6.56 5.68
C LEU A 165 8.07 -6.35 6.91
N PHE A 166 7.61 -5.12 7.14
CA PHE A 166 6.65 -4.82 8.20
C PHE A 166 5.29 -5.45 7.97
N ALA A 167 4.83 -5.57 6.71
CA ALA A 167 3.62 -6.30 6.37
C ALA A 167 3.72 -7.79 6.73
N ALA A 168 4.86 -8.43 6.47
CA ALA A 168 5.12 -9.82 6.86
C ALA A 168 5.17 -9.98 8.38
N LEU A 169 5.81 -9.05 9.09
CA LEU A 169 5.86 -9.04 10.55
C LEU A 169 4.47 -8.83 11.17
N ALA A 170 3.67 -7.93 10.59
CA ALA A 170 2.29 -7.70 11.01
C ALA A 170 1.42 -8.97 10.86
N SER A 171 1.60 -9.72 9.77
CA SER A 171 0.91 -11.00 9.56
C SER A 171 1.24 -12.02 10.65
N LEU A 172 2.50 -12.07 11.13
CA LEU A 172 2.88 -12.91 12.27
C LEU A 172 2.14 -12.53 13.54
N VAL A 173 2.16 -11.23 13.88
CA VAL A 173 1.65 -10.73 15.16
C VAL A 173 0.12 -10.77 15.21
N PHE A 174 -0.55 -10.31 14.15
CA PHE A 174 -2.00 -10.15 14.14
C PHE A 174 -2.75 -11.40 13.64
N LEU A 175 -2.22 -12.10 12.62
CA LEU A 175 -2.85 -13.30 12.08
C LEU A 175 -2.34 -14.58 12.74
N LYS A 176 -1.31 -14.48 13.61
CA LYS A 176 -0.64 -15.62 14.27
C LYS A 176 -0.19 -16.71 13.28
N GLU A 177 0.08 -16.31 12.04
CA GLU A 177 0.60 -17.23 11.04
C GLU A 177 2.08 -17.53 11.33
N PRO A 178 2.50 -18.81 11.36
CA PRO A 178 3.89 -19.15 11.60
C PRO A 178 4.76 -18.65 10.45
N ILE A 179 5.78 -17.87 10.78
CA ILE A 179 6.78 -17.40 9.81
C ILE A 179 7.79 -18.50 9.55
N GLY A 180 7.89 -18.96 8.30
CA GLY A 180 8.93 -19.88 7.86
C GLY A 180 10.33 -19.24 7.90
N ALA A 181 11.38 -20.08 7.95
CA ALA A 181 12.77 -19.62 8.02
C ALA A 181 13.16 -18.63 6.92
N ALA A 182 12.67 -18.82 5.69
CA ALA A 182 12.95 -17.92 4.59
C ALA A 182 12.40 -16.49 4.82
N ARG A 183 11.23 -16.36 5.43
CA ARG A 183 10.67 -15.04 5.80
C ARG A 183 11.50 -14.38 6.90
N TRP A 184 12.00 -15.16 7.88
CA TRP A 184 12.88 -14.64 8.91
C TRP A 184 14.21 -14.14 8.34
N VAL A 185 14.81 -14.86 7.40
CA VAL A 185 16.03 -14.41 6.69
C VAL A 185 15.78 -13.08 5.97
N ALA A 186 14.68 -12.96 5.24
CA ALA A 186 14.32 -11.70 4.56
C ALA A 186 14.14 -10.54 5.55
N LEU A 187 13.42 -10.78 6.65
CA LEU A 187 13.16 -9.75 7.68
C LEU A 187 14.47 -9.27 8.32
N VAL A 188 15.33 -10.17 8.73
CA VAL A 188 16.61 -9.86 9.38
C VAL A 188 17.54 -9.13 8.40
N ALA A 189 17.71 -9.65 7.18
CA ALA A 189 18.54 -9.01 6.16
C ALA A 189 18.01 -7.60 5.80
N GLY A 190 16.70 -7.46 5.56
CA GLY A 190 16.10 -6.16 5.25
C GLY A 190 16.23 -5.15 6.39
N PHE A 191 16.11 -5.60 7.64
CA PHE A 191 16.32 -4.76 8.81
C PHE A 191 17.77 -4.25 8.89
N PHE A 192 18.77 -5.11 8.63
CA PHE A 192 20.16 -4.66 8.51
C PHE A 192 20.37 -3.68 7.38
N GLY A 193 19.72 -3.87 6.22
CA GLY A 193 19.76 -2.91 5.14
C GLY A 193 19.23 -1.53 5.56
N VAL A 194 18.12 -1.50 6.30
CA VAL A 194 17.57 -0.25 6.86
C VAL A 194 18.54 0.39 7.86
N LEU A 195 19.17 -0.39 8.75
CA LEU A 195 20.16 0.12 9.69
C LEU A 195 21.35 0.77 8.96
N ILE A 196 21.82 0.19 7.85
CA ILE A 196 22.89 0.77 7.04
C ILE A 196 22.45 2.09 6.42
N VAL A 197 21.22 2.18 5.87
CA VAL A 197 20.69 3.44 5.30
C VAL A 197 20.53 4.50 6.39
N THR A 198 20.00 4.14 7.54
CA THR A 198 19.72 5.09 8.64
C THR A 198 20.96 5.50 9.40
N ASN A 199 22.02 4.67 9.39
CA ASN A 199 23.28 4.88 10.10
C ASN A 199 23.09 5.41 11.53
N PRO A 200 22.37 4.68 12.41
CA PRO A 200 22.05 5.13 13.76
C PRO A 200 23.35 5.29 14.59
N GLY A 201 23.50 6.45 15.22
CA GLY A 201 24.71 6.80 16.01
C GLY A 201 25.89 7.35 15.18
N GLY A 202 25.77 7.43 13.87
CA GLY A 202 26.73 8.15 13.03
C GLY A 202 26.44 9.66 12.99
N GLU A 203 27.44 10.45 12.61
CA GLU A 203 27.31 11.93 12.46
C GLU A 203 26.21 12.32 11.44
N THR A 204 25.89 11.43 10.51
CA THR A 204 24.88 11.62 9.46
C THR A 204 23.49 11.10 9.84
N PHE A 205 23.30 10.65 11.09
CA PHE A 205 21.97 10.18 11.52
C PHE A 205 20.95 11.32 11.47
N GLN A 206 19.86 11.06 10.79
CA GLN A 206 18.79 12.03 10.65
C GLN A 206 17.51 11.52 11.34
N ILE A 207 16.91 12.34 12.19
CA ILE A 207 15.67 12.03 12.89
C ILE A 207 14.51 11.73 11.90
N GLY A 208 14.61 12.24 10.67
CA GLY A 208 13.72 11.92 9.55
C GLY A 208 13.60 10.42 9.26
N ALA A 209 14.66 9.64 9.57
CA ALA A 209 14.64 8.19 9.40
C ALA A 209 13.60 7.50 10.30
N LEU A 210 13.36 8.02 11.51
CA LEU A 210 12.32 7.50 12.40
C LEU A 210 10.92 7.72 11.83
N TYR A 211 10.70 8.88 11.19
CA TYR A 211 9.44 9.17 10.51
C TYR A 211 9.25 8.26 9.28
N ALA A 212 10.30 8.03 8.50
CA ALA A 212 10.24 7.11 7.36
C ALA A 212 9.98 5.65 7.80
N LEU A 213 10.59 5.19 8.91
CA LEU A 213 10.30 3.88 9.51
C LEU A 213 8.87 3.78 10.02
N GLY A 214 8.38 4.82 10.72
CA GLY A 214 6.99 4.91 11.17
C GLY A 214 6.00 4.81 9.99
N ASN A 215 6.29 5.52 8.89
CA ASN A 215 5.52 5.37 7.66
C ASN A 215 5.57 3.94 7.12
N ALA A 216 6.75 3.33 6.99
CA ALA A 216 6.91 1.98 6.45
C ALA A 216 6.14 0.93 7.30
N LEU A 217 6.20 1.06 8.62
CA LEU A 217 5.44 0.22 9.55
C LEU A 217 3.92 0.35 9.35
N LEU A 218 3.40 1.59 9.34
CA LEU A 218 1.97 1.84 9.16
C LEU A 218 1.49 1.40 7.78
N PHE A 219 2.22 1.76 6.73
CA PHE A 219 1.88 1.40 5.36
C PHE A 219 1.89 -0.13 5.15
N GLY A 220 2.87 -0.83 5.72
CA GLY A 220 2.95 -2.30 5.67
C GLY A 220 1.78 -2.96 6.40
N THR A 221 1.46 -2.53 7.61
CA THR A 221 0.34 -3.10 8.40
C THR A 221 -1.01 -2.86 7.75
N VAL A 222 -1.26 -1.65 7.22
CA VAL A 222 -2.50 -1.30 6.53
C VAL A 222 -2.68 -2.09 5.24
N THR A 223 -1.60 -2.28 4.47
CA THR A 223 -1.65 -3.04 3.22
C THR A 223 -2.11 -4.48 3.46
N ALA A 224 -1.70 -5.10 4.57
CA ALA A 224 -2.18 -6.41 4.97
C ALA A 224 -3.70 -6.41 5.24
N GLY A 225 -4.24 -5.37 5.88
CA GLY A 225 -5.68 -5.22 6.16
C GLY A 225 -6.54 -4.95 4.92
N VAL A 226 -6.00 -4.23 3.93
CA VAL A 226 -6.74 -3.87 2.70
C VAL A 226 -7.09 -5.09 1.85
N ARG A 227 -6.30 -6.17 1.88
CA ARG A 227 -6.61 -7.42 1.16
C ARG A 227 -8.01 -7.95 1.46
N GLY A 228 -8.52 -7.77 2.69
CA GLY A 228 -9.89 -8.14 3.05
C GLY A 228 -10.98 -7.26 2.43
N MET A 229 -10.65 -6.05 1.98
CA MET A 229 -11.61 -5.13 1.38
C MET A 229 -11.72 -5.32 -0.14
N THR A 230 -10.64 -5.73 -0.82
CA THR A 230 -10.63 -5.94 -2.27
C THR A 230 -11.54 -7.06 -2.76
N THR A 231 -12.01 -7.93 -1.86
CA THR A 231 -12.96 -9.01 -2.18
C THR A 231 -14.41 -8.54 -2.26
N THR A 232 -14.72 -7.38 -1.68
CA THR A 232 -16.11 -6.88 -1.55
C THR A 232 -16.34 -5.52 -2.19
N GLU A 233 -15.27 -4.77 -2.45
CA GLU A 233 -15.32 -3.40 -2.95
C GLU A 233 -14.56 -3.27 -4.29
N SER A 234 -15.07 -2.44 -5.21
CA SER A 234 -14.36 -2.16 -6.47
C SER A 234 -13.13 -1.29 -6.24
N ALA A 235 -12.18 -1.32 -7.17
CA ALA A 235 -10.99 -0.48 -7.09
C ALA A 235 -11.35 1.01 -7.12
N GLU A 236 -12.38 1.38 -7.90
CA GLU A 236 -12.89 2.73 -8.00
C GLU A 236 -13.48 3.21 -6.67
N THR A 237 -14.31 2.38 -6.02
CA THR A 237 -14.89 2.68 -4.70
C THR A 237 -13.80 2.84 -3.64
N LEU A 238 -12.82 1.92 -3.62
CA LEU A 238 -11.68 1.99 -2.70
C LEU A 238 -10.88 3.28 -2.87
N THR A 239 -10.65 3.71 -4.11
CA THR A 239 -9.90 4.93 -4.44
C THR A 239 -10.72 6.18 -4.10
N MET A 240 -12.00 6.21 -4.47
CA MET A 240 -12.89 7.34 -4.20
C MET A 240 -12.98 7.62 -2.70
N TYR A 241 -13.30 6.62 -1.90
CA TYR A 241 -13.39 6.77 -0.44
C TYR A 241 -12.07 7.17 0.20
N GLN A 242 -10.94 6.64 -0.29
CA GLN A 242 -9.62 7.05 0.17
C GLN A 242 -9.38 8.54 -0.09
N LEU A 243 -9.65 9.01 -1.30
CA LEU A 243 -9.44 10.42 -1.67
C LEU A 243 -10.39 11.35 -0.90
N ILE A 244 -11.67 10.96 -0.71
CA ILE A 244 -12.64 11.72 0.07
C ILE A 244 -12.17 11.87 1.53
N TRP A 245 -11.88 10.76 2.21
CA TRP A 245 -11.50 10.82 3.62
C TRP A 245 -10.16 11.51 3.84
N LEU A 246 -9.18 11.28 2.98
CA LEU A 246 -7.90 11.99 3.06
C LEU A 246 -8.08 13.50 2.84
N SER A 247 -8.94 13.92 1.87
CA SER A 247 -9.25 15.32 1.67
C SER A 247 -9.93 15.94 2.89
N ILE A 248 -10.82 15.21 3.55
CA ILE A 248 -11.45 15.65 4.81
C ILE A 248 -10.40 15.78 5.92
N PHE A 249 -9.59 14.76 6.15
CA PHE A 249 -8.61 14.77 7.23
C PHE A 249 -7.56 15.86 7.06
N TYR A 250 -7.00 16.03 5.85
CA TYR A 250 -6.06 17.11 5.59
C TYR A 250 -6.77 18.47 5.56
N GLY A 251 -7.99 18.56 5.06
CA GLY A 251 -8.81 19.78 5.09
C GLY A 251 -9.05 20.30 6.51
N LEU A 252 -9.24 19.38 7.48
CA LEU A 252 -9.37 19.75 8.91
C LEU A 252 -8.09 20.32 9.52
N THR A 253 -6.93 20.12 8.91
CA THR A 253 -5.66 20.72 9.37
C THR A 253 -5.46 22.16 8.85
N LEU A 254 -6.11 22.54 7.74
CA LEU A 254 -5.92 23.86 7.12
C LEU A 254 -6.22 25.04 8.03
N PRO A 255 -7.33 25.06 8.83
CA PRO A 255 -7.62 26.22 9.69
C PRO A 255 -6.53 26.57 10.69
N PHE A 256 -5.63 25.59 11.01
CA PHE A 256 -4.59 25.76 12.01
C PHE A 256 -3.24 26.16 11.40
N PHE A 257 -2.98 25.81 10.13
CA PHE A 257 -1.64 25.89 9.54
C PHE A 257 -1.66 26.34 8.08
N PHE A 258 -2.69 27.08 7.64
CA PHE A 258 -2.80 27.51 6.24
C PHE A 258 -1.85 28.66 5.93
N VAL A 259 -1.11 28.54 4.84
CA VAL A 259 -0.26 29.57 4.25
C VAL A 259 -0.75 29.82 2.82
N MET A 260 -1.12 31.07 2.49
CA MET A 260 -1.65 31.38 1.17
C MET A 260 -0.66 31.03 0.06
N PRO A 261 -1.00 30.11 -0.87
CA PRO A 261 -0.10 29.72 -1.95
C PRO A 261 0.23 30.90 -2.87
N THR A 262 1.50 30.99 -3.27
CA THR A 262 1.91 31.97 -4.28
C THR A 262 1.45 31.54 -5.66
N TRP A 263 1.18 32.48 -6.55
CA TRP A 263 0.78 32.17 -7.92
C TRP A 263 1.81 31.32 -8.67
N ALA A 264 3.08 31.43 -8.30
CA ALA A 264 4.18 30.65 -8.89
C ALA A 264 4.14 29.17 -8.49
N ASP A 265 3.64 28.82 -7.28
CA ASP A 265 3.62 27.46 -6.74
C ASP A 265 2.32 26.70 -7.08
N ILE A 266 1.24 27.41 -7.43
CA ILE A 266 -0.04 26.77 -7.81
C ILE A 266 0.12 25.74 -8.94
N PRO A 267 0.85 26.01 -10.04
CA PRO A 267 1.05 25.01 -11.10
C PRO A 267 1.74 23.74 -10.57
N LEU A 268 2.72 23.89 -9.66
CA LEU A 268 3.40 22.75 -9.06
C LEU A 268 2.47 21.95 -8.14
N MET A 269 1.63 22.60 -7.34
CA MET A 269 0.61 21.96 -6.50
C MET A 269 -0.41 21.17 -7.34
N LEU A 270 -0.91 21.76 -8.42
CA LEU A 270 -1.83 21.10 -9.35
C LEU A 270 -1.14 19.92 -10.05
N GLY A 271 0.06 20.14 -10.55
CA GLY A 271 0.89 19.10 -11.18
C GLY A 271 1.17 17.94 -10.23
N ASN A 272 1.48 18.21 -8.96
CA ASN A 272 1.68 17.19 -7.94
C ASN A 272 0.45 16.30 -7.74
N GLY A 273 -0.74 16.89 -7.65
CA GLY A 273 -2.01 16.15 -7.53
C GLY A 273 -2.33 15.30 -8.77
N LEU A 274 -2.11 15.85 -9.97
CA LEU A 274 -2.27 15.12 -11.24
C LEU A 274 -1.29 13.94 -11.33
N CYS A 275 -0.02 14.16 -11.01
CA CYS A 275 1.00 13.11 -11.02
C CYS A 275 0.68 12.01 -10.01
N ASN A 276 0.22 12.37 -8.81
CA ASN A 276 -0.20 11.39 -7.82
C ASN A 276 -1.36 10.52 -8.33
N LEU A 277 -2.37 11.10 -8.98
CA LEU A 277 -3.49 10.36 -9.57
C LEU A 277 -3.04 9.47 -10.74
N LEU A 278 -2.24 9.99 -11.67
CA LEU A 278 -1.73 9.23 -12.81
C LEU A 278 -0.85 8.06 -12.36
N GLY A 279 0.03 8.31 -11.39
CA GLY A 279 0.87 7.26 -10.81
C GLY A 279 0.03 6.15 -10.19
N GLN A 280 -1.02 6.50 -9.43
CA GLN A 280 -1.95 5.54 -8.83
C GLN A 280 -2.71 4.75 -9.91
N TYR A 281 -3.18 5.40 -10.96
CA TYR A 281 -3.89 4.76 -12.06
C TYR A 281 -2.98 3.79 -12.82
N TRP A 282 -1.77 4.19 -13.19
CA TRP A 282 -0.82 3.33 -13.90
C TRP A 282 -0.34 2.16 -13.04
N TRP A 283 -0.10 2.39 -11.76
CA TRP A 283 0.24 1.34 -10.81
C TRP A 283 -0.87 0.28 -10.73
N THR A 284 -2.11 0.72 -10.56
CA THR A 284 -3.28 -0.17 -10.54
C THR A 284 -3.41 -0.92 -11.86
N ARG A 285 -3.28 -0.22 -12.99
CA ARG A 285 -3.37 -0.82 -14.34
C ARG A 285 -2.30 -1.88 -14.57
N SER A 286 -1.08 -1.66 -14.09
CA SER A 286 0.02 -2.63 -14.15
C SER A 286 -0.36 -3.95 -13.45
N ILE A 287 -0.86 -3.86 -12.22
CA ILE A 287 -1.27 -5.06 -11.45
C ILE A 287 -2.46 -5.79 -12.10
N HIS A 288 -3.32 -5.07 -12.81
CA HIS A 288 -4.42 -5.68 -13.56
C HIS A 288 -3.96 -6.42 -14.82
N LEU A 289 -2.85 -6.02 -15.47
CA LEU A 289 -2.38 -6.59 -16.73
C LEU A 289 -1.46 -7.80 -16.57
N ALA A 290 -0.84 -7.97 -15.41
CA ALA A 290 0.09 -9.07 -15.16
C ALA A 290 0.06 -9.51 -13.67
N PRO A 291 0.57 -10.71 -13.35
CA PRO A 291 0.74 -11.15 -11.98
C PRO A 291 1.62 -10.18 -11.19
N THR A 292 1.26 -9.95 -9.93
CA THR A 292 1.98 -9.03 -9.03
C THR A 292 3.46 -9.39 -8.91
N SER A 293 3.79 -10.69 -8.90
CA SER A 293 5.17 -11.18 -8.86
C SER A 293 6.02 -10.77 -10.07
N ALA A 294 5.38 -10.54 -11.23
CA ALA A 294 6.06 -10.11 -12.44
C ALA A 294 6.31 -8.60 -12.51
N VAL A 295 5.49 -7.77 -11.85
CA VAL A 295 5.53 -6.31 -12.00
C VAL A 295 6.06 -5.57 -10.79
N VAL A 296 5.83 -6.05 -9.55
CA VAL A 296 6.27 -5.39 -8.32
C VAL A 296 7.79 -5.22 -8.23
N PRO A 297 8.64 -6.14 -8.73
CA PRO A 297 10.09 -5.90 -8.79
C PRO A 297 10.48 -4.57 -9.45
N PHE A 298 9.73 -4.16 -10.47
CA PHE A 298 10.01 -2.92 -11.20
C PHE A 298 9.61 -1.64 -10.42
N GLN A 299 8.81 -1.78 -9.35
CA GLN A 299 8.50 -0.66 -8.46
C GLN A 299 9.76 -0.14 -7.76
N TYR A 300 10.74 -1.00 -7.49
CA TYR A 300 12.01 -0.61 -6.86
C TYR A 300 12.85 0.33 -7.74
N LEU A 301 12.58 0.42 -9.05
CA LEU A 301 13.20 1.42 -9.93
C LEU A 301 12.84 2.86 -9.53
N SER A 302 11.75 3.06 -8.76
CA SER A 302 11.43 4.39 -8.22
C SER A 302 12.51 4.93 -7.29
N LEU A 303 13.36 4.07 -6.70
CA LEU A 303 14.52 4.51 -5.94
C LEU A 303 15.57 5.20 -6.84
N ILE A 304 15.79 4.68 -8.06
CA ILE A 304 16.67 5.30 -9.03
C ILE A 304 16.14 6.68 -9.41
N TRP A 305 14.84 6.80 -9.65
CA TRP A 305 14.19 8.08 -9.91
C TRP A 305 14.30 9.04 -8.71
N ALA A 306 14.13 8.54 -7.48
CA ALA A 306 14.29 9.34 -6.26
C ALA A 306 15.73 9.85 -6.10
N MET A 307 16.75 9.03 -6.42
CA MET A 307 18.15 9.45 -6.45
C MET A 307 18.39 10.51 -7.53
N LEU A 308 17.85 10.29 -8.73
CA LEU A 308 17.99 11.24 -9.85
C LEU A 308 17.36 12.60 -9.52
N PHE A 309 16.12 12.63 -9.02
CA PHE A 309 15.48 13.88 -8.62
C PHE A 309 16.16 14.53 -7.41
N GLY A 310 16.61 13.74 -6.43
CA GLY A 310 17.37 14.23 -5.28
C GLY A 310 18.66 14.94 -5.71
N PHE A 311 19.40 14.32 -6.63
CA PHE A 311 20.59 14.92 -7.20
C PHE A 311 20.29 16.16 -8.05
N ALA A 312 19.31 16.07 -8.97
CA ALA A 312 19.01 17.15 -9.91
C ALA A 312 18.47 18.41 -9.24
N VAL A 313 17.70 18.28 -8.14
CA VAL A 313 17.00 19.40 -7.50
C VAL A 313 17.75 19.92 -6.26
N TRP A 314 18.34 19.03 -5.46
CA TRP A 314 19.02 19.39 -4.19
C TRP A 314 20.52 19.15 -4.20
N GLY A 315 21.08 18.52 -5.25
CA GLY A 315 22.49 18.14 -5.29
C GLY A 315 22.82 16.97 -4.35
N ASP A 316 21.82 16.22 -3.90
CA ASP A 316 21.98 15.10 -2.96
C ASP A 316 22.80 13.98 -3.61
N MET A 317 24.08 13.84 -3.23
CA MET A 317 24.90 12.73 -3.70
C MET A 317 24.58 11.45 -2.93
N PRO A 318 24.33 10.31 -3.61
CA PRO A 318 24.07 9.06 -2.91
C PRO A 318 25.32 8.60 -2.17
N THR A 319 25.21 8.40 -0.85
CA THR A 319 26.26 7.84 -0.02
C THR A 319 26.44 6.34 -0.27
N ILE A 320 27.63 5.79 0.02
CA ILE A 320 27.88 4.35 -0.08
C ILE A 320 26.89 3.57 0.82
N GLY A 321 26.61 4.09 2.02
CA GLY A 321 25.64 3.50 2.94
C GLY A 321 24.22 3.45 2.34
N LEU A 322 23.80 4.52 1.67
CA LEU A 322 22.50 4.55 0.96
C LEU A 322 22.46 3.47 -0.15
N ILE A 323 23.51 3.36 -0.96
CA ILE A 323 23.54 2.39 -2.08
C ILE A 323 23.52 0.96 -1.53
N VAL A 324 24.44 0.62 -0.62
CA VAL A 324 24.56 -0.74 -0.06
C VAL A 324 23.32 -1.13 0.71
N GLY A 325 22.83 -0.28 1.60
CA GLY A 325 21.63 -0.54 2.38
C GLY A 325 20.39 -0.68 1.51
N SER A 326 20.25 0.16 0.47
CA SER A 326 19.14 0.06 -0.50
C SER A 326 19.16 -1.26 -1.27
N VAL A 327 20.33 -1.71 -1.73
CA VAL A 327 20.48 -3.01 -2.41
C VAL A 327 20.02 -4.14 -1.49
N ILE A 328 20.40 -4.11 -0.22
CA ILE A 328 20.00 -5.14 0.75
C ILE A 328 18.49 -5.12 1.01
N VAL A 329 17.89 -3.94 1.21
CA VAL A 329 16.43 -3.79 1.42
C VAL A 329 15.65 -4.30 0.20
N VAL A 330 16.07 -3.88 -1.00
CA VAL A 330 15.43 -4.29 -2.26
C VAL A 330 15.58 -5.81 -2.46
N ALA A 331 16.78 -6.36 -2.28
CA ALA A 331 17.01 -7.81 -2.43
C ALA A 331 16.18 -8.62 -1.43
N SER A 332 16.06 -8.15 -0.18
CA SER A 332 15.24 -8.79 0.85
C SER A 332 13.75 -8.77 0.50
N GLY A 333 13.25 -7.63 0.02
CA GLY A 333 11.86 -7.49 -0.43
C GLY A 333 11.55 -8.37 -1.66
N LEU A 334 12.46 -8.43 -2.63
CA LEU A 334 12.33 -9.29 -3.82
C LEU A 334 12.37 -10.78 -3.45
N PHE A 335 13.26 -11.16 -2.54
CA PHE A 335 13.36 -12.54 -2.05
C PHE A 335 12.05 -12.94 -1.33
N LEU A 336 11.48 -12.06 -0.51
CA LEU A 336 10.21 -12.29 0.16
C LEU A 336 9.07 -12.49 -0.84
N LEU A 337 8.95 -11.60 -1.84
CA LEU A 337 7.94 -11.70 -2.91
C LEU A 337 8.08 -12.99 -3.71
N TRP A 338 9.30 -13.35 -4.09
CA TRP A 338 9.57 -14.59 -4.83
C TRP A 338 9.21 -15.84 -4.02
N HIS A 339 9.54 -15.84 -2.72
CA HIS A 339 9.21 -16.96 -1.85
C HIS A 339 7.69 -17.12 -1.66
N GLU A 340 6.96 -16.01 -1.53
CA GLU A 340 5.50 -16.03 -1.37
C GLU A 340 4.74 -16.39 -2.66
N SER A 341 5.32 -16.09 -3.82
CA SER A 341 4.72 -16.41 -5.13
C SER A 341 4.86 -17.87 -5.53
N ARG A 342 5.70 -18.66 -4.83
CA ARG A 342 5.81 -20.09 -5.09
C ARG A 342 4.51 -20.81 -4.68
N PRO A 343 3.94 -21.67 -5.54
CA PRO A 343 2.79 -22.48 -5.16
C PRO A 343 3.18 -23.33 -3.96
N LYS A 344 2.44 -23.20 -2.86
CA LYS A 344 2.53 -24.13 -1.73
C LYS A 344 2.12 -25.49 -2.29
N MET A 345 3.08 -26.39 -2.55
CA MET A 345 2.74 -27.78 -2.83
C MET A 345 1.93 -28.27 -1.63
N LEU A 346 0.64 -28.51 -1.86
CA LEU A 346 -0.19 -29.25 -0.92
C LEU A 346 0.58 -30.53 -0.62
N LYS A 347 1.04 -30.68 0.62
CA LYS A 347 1.47 -31.99 1.11
C LYS A 347 0.23 -32.88 1.05
N MET A 348 0.06 -33.57 -0.08
CA MET A 348 -0.80 -34.72 -0.13
C MET A 348 -0.20 -35.67 0.91
N GLY A 349 -0.94 -35.86 2.01
CA GLY A 349 -0.59 -36.90 2.96
C GLY A 349 -0.53 -38.24 2.23
N PRO A 350 0.28 -39.18 2.70
CA PRO A 350 0.36 -40.51 2.11
C PRO A 350 -1.03 -41.15 2.12
N PRO A 351 -1.34 -41.99 1.07
CA PRO A 351 -2.63 -42.67 0.91
C PRO A 351 -2.97 -43.56 2.11
#